data_930f868a32fbffec7e60d8a051f35701
#
_entry.id   930f868a32fbffec7e60d8a051f35701
#
_cell.length_a   1.000
_cell.length_b   1.000
_cell.length_c   1.000
_cell.angle_alpha   90.00
_cell.angle_beta   90.00
_cell.angle_gamma   90.00
#
_symmetry.space_group_name_H-M   'P 1'
#
loop_
_entity.id
_entity.type
_entity.pdbx_description
1 polymer ?
#
loop_
_entity_poly.entity_id
_entity_poly.type
_entity_poly.pdbx_seq_one_letter_code
_entity_poly.pdbx_strand_id
1 'polypeptide(L)'
;MGPETDNFQFIEAKFFTRFTNGTRAVRVIVIHTMETSERNNIAEDIAKDFAHRPPDKKASAHLCIDNKKIFQSVKDNDVAFAAPGANSDGIHLELAGRAAQNEEEWKDEYSTAVLENAANAAAQYCLKYDIPVKHLSNAELGDKKSKGFVGHVQVSEVFHRSDHRDPGKAFPWDHFLARVEFFRTERKKSLGLA
;
A
#
# COMPACT_ATOMS: atom_id res chain seq x y z
N MET A 1 11.47 13.42 15.65
CA MET A 1 10.18 12.72 15.49
C MET A 1 9.72 12.99 14.08
N GLY A 2 9.44 11.95 13.28
CA GLY A 2 8.85 12.14 11.95
C GLY A 2 7.42 12.71 12.08
N PRO A 3 6.85 13.27 10.99
CA PRO A 3 5.49 13.77 11.00
C PRO A 3 4.53 12.66 11.43
N GLU A 4 3.57 13.00 12.29
CA GLU A 4 2.52 12.06 12.68
C GLU A 4 1.77 11.61 11.44
N THR A 5 1.62 10.31 11.30
CA THR A 5 0.71 9.72 10.29
C THR A 5 -0.72 10.08 10.68
N ASP A 6 -1.57 10.44 9.72
CA ASP A 6 -2.99 10.66 9.98
C ASP A 6 -3.55 9.46 10.73
N ASN A 7 -4.39 9.71 11.72
CA ASN A 7 -5.02 8.66 12.52
C ASN A 7 -6.07 7.94 11.66
N PHE A 8 -5.65 6.90 10.93
CA PHE A 8 -6.58 6.03 10.23
C PHE A 8 -7.42 5.23 11.23
N GLN A 9 -8.66 4.92 10.88
CA GLN A 9 -9.48 4.01 11.69
C GLN A 9 -8.78 2.65 11.76
N PHE A 10 -8.66 2.07 12.96
CA PHE A 10 -7.88 0.85 13.18
C PHE A 10 -8.77 -0.36 13.45
N ILE A 11 -8.60 -1.40 12.63
CA ILE A 11 -9.18 -2.73 12.83
C ILE A 11 -8.03 -3.74 12.72
N GLU A 12 -7.55 -4.25 13.86
CA GLU A 12 -6.36 -5.10 13.90
C GLU A 12 -6.57 -6.41 13.14
N ALA A 13 -5.70 -6.69 12.18
CA ALA A 13 -5.66 -7.95 11.47
C ALA A 13 -5.28 -9.10 12.44
N LYS A 14 -5.85 -10.28 12.23
CA LYS A 14 -5.55 -11.46 13.06
C LYS A 14 -4.14 -12.01 12.83
N PHE A 15 -3.61 -11.87 11.62
CA PHE A 15 -2.33 -12.46 11.23
C PHE A 15 -1.35 -11.38 10.76
N PHE A 16 -0.31 -11.19 11.53
CA PHE A 16 0.85 -10.34 11.22
C PHE A 16 2.00 -10.76 12.16
N THR A 17 3.19 -10.30 11.90
CA THR A 17 4.31 -10.49 12.84
C THR A 17 4.59 -9.18 13.55
N ARG A 18 4.51 -9.19 14.88
CA ARG A 18 4.90 -8.03 15.70
C ARG A 18 6.41 -7.83 15.67
N PHE A 19 6.83 -6.63 15.35
CA PHE A 19 8.24 -6.27 15.32
C PHE A 19 8.65 -5.62 16.65
N THR A 20 9.47 -6.32 17.42
CA THR A 20 9.82 -5.93 18.80
C THR A 20 11.24 -5.36 18.95
N ASN A 21 12.07 -5.44 17.91
CA ASN A 21 13.49 -5.08 17.98
C ASN A 21 13.76 -3.64 17.48
N GLY A 22 13.01 -2.67 18.03
CA GLY A 22 13.17 -1.25 17.65
C GLY A 22 12.29 -0.84 16.47
N THR A 23 12.82 -0.08 15.51
CA THR A 23 12.09 0.39 14.33
C THR A 23 12.43 -0.47 13.12
N ARG A 24 11.39 -0.98 12.45
CA ARG A 24 11.52 -1.77 11.23
C ARG A 24 12.08 -0.93 10.08
N ALA A 25 13.04 -1.47 9.36
CA ALA A 25 13.52 -0.85 8.13
C ALA A 25 12.49 -1.03 7.01
N VAL A 26 11.87 0.04 6.57
CA VAL A 26 10.91 0.05 5.45
C VAL A 26 11.59 0.65 4.23
N ARG A 27 11.49 -0.05 3.09
CA ARG A 27 12.11 0.41 1.84
C ARG A 27 11.14 0.48 0.66
N VAL A 28 10.06 -0.30 0.63
CA VAL A 28 9.11 -0.29 -0.47
C VAL A 28 7.67 -0.05 0.01
N ILE A 29 6.90 0.65 -0.83
CA ILE A 29 5.45 0.70 -0.73
C ILE A 29 4.91 -0.23 -1.81
N VAL A 30 4.18 -1.26 -1.39
CA VAL A 30 3.62 -2.27 -2.29
C VAL A 30 2.14 -1.97 -2.52
N ILE A 31 1.77 -1.81 -3.78
CA ILE A 31 0.39 -1.56 -4.19
C ILE A 31 -0.28 -2.88 -4.54
N HIS A 32 -1.45 -3.09 -3.94
CA HIS A 32 -2.35 -4.21 -4.16
C HIS A 32 -3.72 -3.75 -4.62
N THR A 33 -4.50 -4.66 -5.17
CA THR A 33 -5.95 -4.48 -5.35
C THR A 33 -6.70 -5.56 -4.56
N MET A 34 -7.82 -5.17 -3.97
CA MET A 34 -8.65 -6.05 -3.13
C MET A 34 -9.34 -7.18 -3.91
N GLU A 35 -9.24 -7.16 -5.25
CA GLU A 35 -9.92 -8.10 -6.16
C GLU A 35 -11.45 -8.14 -5.93
N THR A 36 -12.04 -6.99 -5.62
CA THR A 36 -13.46 -6.84 -5.33
C THR A 36 -14.13 -5.87 -6.29
N SER A 37 -15.46 -5.95 -6.40
CA SER A 37 -16.25 -4.93 -7.09
C SER A 37 -16.22 -3.61 -6.32
N GLU A 38 -16.22 -2.52 -7.04
CA GLU A 38 -16.32 -1.18 -6.50
C GLU A 38 -17.65 -1.00 -5.75
N ARG A 39 -17.56 -0.61 -4.50
CA ARG A 39 -18.71 -0.30 -3.65
C ARG A 39 -18.30 0.47 -2.40
N ASN A 40 -19.25 1.15 -1.80
CA ASN A 40 -19.02 1.85 -0.54
C ASN A 40 -18.64 0.88 0.59
N ASN A 41 -17.79 1.34 1.50
CA ASN A 41 -17.33 0.64 2.70
C ASN A 41 -16.51 -0.64 2.44
N ILE A 42 -15.99 -0.85 1.23
CA ILE A 42 -15.20 -2.06 0.95
C ILE A 42 -13.89 -2.09 1.76
N ALA A 43 -13.27 -0.95 2.04
CA ALA A 43 -12.08 -0.88 2.89
C ALA A 43 -12.35 -1.40 4.30
N GLU A 44 -13.50 -1.06 4.88
CA GLU A 44 -13.92 -1.57 6.19
C GLU A 44 -14.19 -3.08 6.17
N ASP A 45 -14.85 -3.56 5.13
CA ASP A 45 -15.17 -4.99 4.99
C ASP A 45 -13.90 -5.83 4.85
N ILE A 46 -12.90 -5.38 4.07
CA ILE A 46 -11.61 -6.06 3.94
C ILE A 46 -10.82 -6.01 5.24
N ALA A 47 -10.82 -4.87 5.94
CA ALA A 47 -10.17 -4.78 7.25
C ALA A 47 -10.81 -5.75 8.26
N LYS A 48 -12.15 -5.87 8.26
CA LYS A 48 -12.86 -6.87 9.07
C LYS A 48 -12.58 -8.30 8.63
N ASP A 49 -12.45 -8.57 7.33
CA ASP A 49 -12.04 -9.88 6.83
C ASP A 49 -10.64 -10.25 7.37
N PHE A 50 -9.67 -9.33 7.32
CA PHE A 50 -8.35 -9.56 7.90
C PHE A 50 -8.39 -9.84 9.41
N ALA A 51 -9.30 -9.22 10.15
CA ALA A 51 -9.49 -9.46 11.57
C ALA A 51 -10.07 -10.85 11.90
N HIS A 52 -10.82 -11.46 10.95
CA HIS A 52 -11.55 -12.70 11.18
C HIS A 52 -11.07 -13.89 10.33
N ARG A 53 -10.00 -13.73 9.55
CA ARG A 53 -9.51 -14.79 8.66
C ARG A 53 -9.24 -16.11 9.38
N PRO A 54 -9.56 -17.25 8.73
CA PRO A 54 -9.23 -18.56 9.27
C PRO A 54 -7.72 -18.84 9.18
N PRO A 55 -7.17 -19.75 10.01
CA PRO A 55 -5.73 -20.01 10.08
C PRO A 55 -5.09 -20.55 8.81
N ASP A 56 -5.86 -21.13 7.91
CA ASP A 56 -5.42 -21.67 6.61
C ASP A 56 -5.34 -20.59 5.52
N LYS A 57 -5.90 -19.38 5.77
CA LYS A 57 -5.93 -18.26 4.82
C LYS A 57 -5.29 -16.99 5.41
N LYS A 58 -4.09 -17.13 5.98
CA LYS A 58 -3.38 -16.02 6.61
C LYS A 58 -3.06 -14.94 5.59
N ALA A 59 -3.61 -13.75 5.78
CA ALA A 59 -3.24 -12.55 5.04
C ALA A 59 -3.56 -11.31 5.85
N SER A 60 -2.88 -10.21 5.56
CA SER A 60 -3.12 -8.88 6.10
C SER A 60 -2.37 -7.83 5.28
N ALA A 61 -2.82 -6.59 5.35
CA ALA A 61 -2.12 -5.43 4.80
C ALA A 61 -2.04 -4.31 5.85
N HIS A 62 -1.23 -3.29 5.59
CA HIS A 62 -1.14 -2.15 6.49
C HIS A 62 -2.38 -1.28 6.37
N LEU A 63 -2.77 -0.92 5.14
CA LEU A 63 -3.95 -0.10 4.87
C LEU A 63 -4.90 -0.80 3.90
N CYS A 64 -6.21 -0.64 4.15
CA CYS A 64 -7.31 -0.92 3.25
C CYS A 64 -7.94 0.41 2.85
N ILE A 65 -8.07 0.68 1.56
CA ILE A 65 -8.39 2.01 1.01
C ILE A 65 -9.53 1.90 0.00
N ASP A 66 -10.61 2.63 0.22
CA ASP A 66 -11.67 2.82 -0.76
C ASP A 66 -11.83 4.30 -1.15
N ASN A 67 -12.86 4.61 -1.91
CA ASN A 67 -13.12 5.97 -2.39
C ASN A 67 -13.47 6.99 -1.28
N LYS A 68 -13.71 6.55 -0.04
CA LYS A 68 -14.14 7.43 1.06
C LYS A 68 -13.37 7.23 2.35
N LYS A 69 -12.80 6.04 2.57
CA LYS A 69 -12.24 5.66 3.86
C LYS A 69 -10.91 4.94 3.73
N ILE A 70 -10.11 5.07 4.78
CA ILE A 70 -8.87 4.32 4.96
C ILE A 70 -8.92 3.65 6.32
N PHE A 71 -8.73 2.33 6.33
CA PHE A 71 -8.59 1.54 7.55
C PHE A 71 -7.18 1.00 7.67
N GLN A 72 -6.56 1.18 8.82
CA GLN A 72 -5.30 0.52 9.14
C GLN A 72 -5.58 -0.83 9.79
N SER A 73 -4.95 -1.90 9.30
CA SER A 73 -5.12 -3.25 9.84
C SER A 73 -3.85 -3.82 10.48
N VAL A 74 -2.68 -3.34 10.08
CA VAL A 74 -1.39 -3.68 10.70
C VAL A 74 -0.65 -2.38 10.98
N LYS A 75 -0.08 -2.25 12.18
CA LYS A 75 0.72 -1.08 12.54
C LYS A 75 1.96 -0.99 11.66
N ASP A 76 2.41 0.21 11.33
CA ASP A 76 3.52 0.46 10.41
C ASP A 76 4.81 -0.27 10.80
N ASN A 77 5.05 -0.44 12.10
CA ASN A 77 6.24 -1.13 12.61
C ASN A 77 6.12 -2.66 12.59
N ASP A 78 4.93 -3.19 12.41
CA ASP A 78 4.68 -4.63 12.35
C ASP A 78 4.76 -5.14 10.90
N VAL A 79 4.87 -6.45 10.70
CA VAL A 79 5.03 -7.07 9.38
C VAL A 79 3.69 -7.66 8.93
N ALA A 80 3.09 -7.10 7.90
CA ALA A 80 1.90 -7.64 7.27
C ALA A 80 2.21 -8.90 6.45
N PHE A 81 1.22 -9.77 6.27
CA PHE A 81 1.29 -10.98 5.44
C PHE A 81 0.59 -10.72 4.10
N ALA A 82 1.25 -9.96 3.21
CA ALA A 82 0.66 -9.48 1.95
C ALA A 82 1.41 -9.97 0.71
N ALA A 83 2.72 -9.72 0.62
CA ALA A 83 3.54 -10.08 -0.54
C ALA A 83 4.83 -10.78 -0.09
N PRO A 84 4.87 -12.12 -0.10
CA PRO A 84 6.05 -12.88 0.30
C PRO A 84 7.30 -12.51 -0.52
N GLY A 85 8.34 -12.03 0.16
CA GLY A 85 9.55 -11.45 -0.45
C GLY A 85 9.71 -9.95 -0.13
N ALA A 86 8.60 -9.22 0.07
CA ALA A 86 8.56 -7.82 0.48
C ALA A 86 7.85 -7.57 1.81
N ASN A 87 7.36 -8.60 2.51
CA ASN A 87 6.63 -8.42 3.78
C ASN A 87 7.48 -7.73 4.85
N SER A 88 8.75 -8.11 5.00
CA SER A 88 9.61 -7.61 6.07
C SER A 88 10.05 -6.15 5.90
N ASP A 89 10.08 -5.66 4.69
CA ASP A 89 10.58 -4.32 4.33
C ASP A 89 9.59 -3.47 3.53
N GLY A 90 8.32 -3.91 3.45
CA GLY A 90 7.24 -3.24 2.74
C GLY A 90 6.17 -2.65 3.65
N ILE A 91 5.58 -1.54 3.21
CA ILE A 91 4.25 -1.07 3.60
C ILE A 91 3.29 -1.49 2.49
N HIS A 92 2.22 -2.17 2.82
CA HIS A 92 1.27 -2.76 1.89
C HIS A 92 -0.05 -2.00 1.90
N LEU A 93 -0.47 -1.49 0.72
CA LEU A 93 -1.71 -0.74 0.51
C LEU A 93 -2.66 -1.57 -0.35
N GLU A 94 -3.79 -1.98 0.21
CA GLU A 94 -4.89 -2.64 -0.50
C GLU A 94 -5.86 -1.59 -1.01
N LEU A 95 -5.97 -1.45 -2.31
CA LEU A 95 -6.85 -0.50 -2.99
C LEU A 95 -8.13 -1.21 -3.45
N ALA A 96 -9.27 -0.57 -3.22
CA ALA A 96 -10.54 -1.05 -3.78
C ALA A 96 -10.45 -1.04 -5.32
N GLY A 97 -10.72 -2.19 -5.93
CA GLY A 97 -10.61 -2.40 -7.36
C GLY A 97 -10.08 -3.79 -7.68
N ARG A 98 -9.76 -4.01 -8.96
CA ARG A 98 -9.27 -5.29 -9.50
C ARG A 98 -8.08 -5.12 -10.42
N ALA A 99 -7.17 -6.07 -10.42
CA ALA A 99 -6.05 -6.13 -11.34
C ALA A 99 -6.49 -6.21 -12.83
N ALA A 100 -7.71 -6.66 -13.10
CA ALA A 100 -8.29 -6.76 -14.43
C ALA A 100 -8.86 -5.44 -14.97
N GLN A 101 -8.94 -4.37 -14.16
CA GLN A 101 -9.41 -3.06 -14.62
C GLN A 101 -8.57 -2.56 -15.79
N ASN A 102 -9.25 -1.97 -16.79
CA ASN A 102 -8.61 -1.29 -17.91
C ASN A 102 -8.35 0.19 -17.57
N GLU A 103 -7.74 0.93 -18.50
CA GLU A 103 -7.37 2.34 -18.28
C GLU A 103 -8.57 3.26 -18.06
N GLU A 104 -9.72 3.01 -18.70
CA GLU A 104 -10.91 3.83 -18.54
C GLU A 104 -11.58 3.57 -17.18
N GLU A 105 -11.59 2.32 -16.72
CA GLU A 105 -12.08 1.96 -15.38
C GLU A 105 -11.22 2.59 -14.27
N TRP A 106 -9.90 2.74 -14.46
CA TRP A 106 -9.05 3.46 -13.52
C TRP A 106 -9.26 5.00 -13.52
N LYS A 107 -9.98 5.55 -14.51
CA LYS A 107 -10.27 6.99 -14.63
C LYS A 107 -11.66 7.39 -14.18
N ASP A 108 -12.51 6.45 -13.81
CA ASP A 108 -13.84 6.77 -13.29
C ASP A 108 -13.79 7.51 -11.95
N GLU A 109 -14.93 8.03 -11.50
CA GLU A 109 -15.01 8.82 -10.27
C GLU A 109 -14.60 8.01 -9.04
N TYR A 110 -15.00 6.72 -8.98
CA TYR A 110 -14.69 5.86 -7.86
C TYR A 110 -13.19 5.56 -7.76
N SER A 111 -12.62 5.02 -8.82
CA SER A 111 -11.20 4.67 -8.89
C SER A 111 -10.29 5.89 -8.71
N THR A 112 -10.66 7.05 -9.30
CA THR A 112 -9.94 8.31 -9.09
C THR A 112 -9.88 8.68 -7.60
N ALA A 113 -11.00 8.58 -6.88
CA ALA A 113 -11.02 8.87 -5.45
C ALA A 113 -10.19 7.85 -4.64
N VAL A 114 -10.19 6.57 -5.01
CA VAL A 114 -9.32 5.54 -4.40
C VAL A 114 -7.85 5.90 -4.59
N LEU A 115 -7.45 6.27 -5.81
CA LEU A 115 -6.07 6.66 -6.13
C LEU A 115 -5.63 7.91 -5.34
N GLU A 116 -6.50 8.91 -5.20
CA GLU A 116 -6.22 10.12 -4.40
C GLU A 116 -5.99 9.77 -2.93
N ASN A 117 -6.89 8.97 -2.32
CA ASN A 117 -6.75 8.53 -0.94
C ASN A 117 -5.47 7.71 -0.72
N ALA A 118 -5.16 6.80 -1.64
CA ALA A 118 -3.96 5.98 -1.59
C ALA A 118 -2.68 6.81 -1.76
N ALA A 119 -2.68 7.78 -2.68
CA ALA A 119 -1.55 8.67 -2.91
C ALA A 119 -1.27 9.56 -1.68
N ASN A 120 -2.32 10.08 -1.07
CA ASN A 120 -2.21 10.89 0.15
C ASN A 120 -1.64 10.06 1.32
N ALA A 121 -2.11 8.82 1.51
CA ALA A 121 -1.57 7.91 2.52
C ALA A 121 -0.12 7.51 2.21
N ALA A 122 0.20 7.19 0.97
CA ALA A 122 1.55 6.83 0.54
C ALA A 122 2.56 7.98 0.75
N ALA A 123 2.14 9.22 0.54
CA ALA A 123 2.97 10.41 0.77
C ALA A 123 3.46 10.53 2.22
N GLN A 124 2.65 10.12 3.19
CA GLN A 124 3.04 10.08 4.61
C GLN A 124 4.18 9.08 4.84
N TYR A 125 4.05 7.88 4.25
CA TYR A 125 5.08 6.85 4.35
C TYR A 125 6.36 7.24 3.63
N CYS A 126 6.27 7.96 2.51
CA CYS A 126 7.44 8.54 1.84
C CYS A 126 8.22 9.49 2.77
N LEU A 127 7.53 10.34 3.52
CA LEU A 127 8.16 11.23 4.50
C LEU A 127 8.68 10.47 5.72
N LYS A 128 7.90 9.55 6.25
CA LYS A 128 8.25 8.81 7.47
C LYS A 128 9.48 7.92 7.31
N TYR A 129 9.62 7.26 6.16
CA TYR A 129 10.66 6.25 5.91
C TYR A 129 11.71 6.70 4.89
N ASP A 130 11.65 7.96 4.47
CA ASP A 130 12.53 8.51 3.42
C ASP A 130 12.51 7.63 2.16
N ILE A 131 11.30 7.39 1.62
CA ILE A 131 11.09 6.62 0.39
C ILE A 131 10.91 7.61 -0.77
N PRO A 132 11.76 7.56 -1.81
CA PRO A 132 11.58 8.39 -3.00
C PRO A 132 10.32 7.99 -3.76
N VAL A 133 9.65 8.98 -4.38
CA VAL A 133 8.49 8.74 -5.21
C VAL A 133 8.96 8.24 -6.59
N LYS A 134 9.20 6.95 -6.66
CA LYS A 134 9.75 6.27 -7.83
C LYS A 134 9.18 4.86 -7.95
N HIS A 135 8.72 4.48 -9.15
CA HIS A 135 8.41 3.10 -9.48
C HIS A 135 9.73 2.34 -9.73
N LEU A 136 9.97 1.29 -8.96
CA LEU A 136 11.19 0.48 -9.10
C LEU A 136 11.05 -0.51 -10.26
N SER A 137 12.14 -0.72 -10.97
CA SER A 137 12.27 -1.89 -11.85
C SER A 137 12.43 -3.19 -11.05
N ASN A 138 12.23 -4.33 -11.69
CA ASN A 138 12.42 -5.63 -11.06
C ASN A 138 13.88 -5.82 -10.55
N ALA A 139 14.87 -5.31 -11.28
CA ALA A 139 16.26 -5.33 -10.85
C ALA A 139 16.51 -4.53 -9.57
N GLU A 140 15.96 -3.33 -9.48
CA GLU A 140 16.05 -2.47 -8.29
C GLU A 140 15.29 -3.05 -7.09
N LEU A 141 14.16 -3.73 -7.32
CA LEU A 141 13.45 -4.45 -6.26
C LEU A 141 14.30 -5.60 -5.73
N GLY A 142 14.96 -6.34 -6.59
CA GLY A 142 15.76 -7.54 -6.27
C GLY A 142 17.05 -7.25 -5.52
N ASP A 143 17.69 -6.11 -5.73
CA ASP A 143 18.96 -5.73 -5.07
C ASP A 143 18.79 -5.38 -3.58
N LYS A 144 17.56 -5.14 -3.14
CA LYS A 144 17.16 -4.78 -1.77
C LYS A 144 17.82 -3.53 -1.18
N LYS A 145 18.48 -2.72 -1.99
CA LYS A 145 19.06 -1.43 -1.58
C LYS A 145 18.19 -0.26 -1.99
N SER A 146 17.51 -0.38 -3.13
CA SER A 146 16.64 0.65 -3.69
C SER A 146 15.36 0.80 -2.89
N LYS A 147 14.91 2.04 -2.72
CA LYS A 147 13.64 2.40 -2.09
C LYS A 147 12.67 2.93 -3.14
N GLY A 148 11.38 2.64 -3.02
CA GLY A 148 10.36 3.15 -3.95
C GLY A 148 9.05 2.39 -3.89
N PHE A 149 8.31 2.43 -4.99
CA PHE A 149 7.00 1.80 -5.18
C PHE A 149 7.10 0.58 -6.07
N VAL A 150 6.31 -0.43 -5.79
CA VAL A 150 6.17 -1.64 -6.60
C VAL A 150 4.73 -2.14 -6.56
N GLY A 151 4.31 -2.91 -7.57
CA GLY A 151 3.11 -3.73 -7.51
C GLY A 151 3.40 -5.11 -6.93
N HIS A 152 2.37 -5.79 -6.42
CA HIS A 152 2.50 -7.19 -5.98
C HIS A 152 2.98 -8.10 -7.11
N VAL A 153 2.55 -7.84 -8.36
CA VAL A 153 3.03 -8.56 -9.55
C VAL A 153 4.56 -8.56 -9.63
N GLN A 154 5.22 -7.43 -9.39
CA GLN A 154 6.67 -7.34 -9.41
C GLN A 154 7.32 -8.14 -8.28
N VAL A 155 6.71 -8.13 -7.08
CA VAL A 155 7.17 -8.95 -5.94
C VAL A 155 7.08 -10.43 -6.30
N SER A 156 5.98 -10.87 -6.95
CA SER A 156 5.82 -12.25 -7.43
C SER A 156 6.87 -12.63 -8.48
N GLU A 157 7.11 -11.75 -9.45
CA GLU A 157 8.09 -11.97 -10.53
C GLU A 157 9.55 -12.03 -10.02
N VAL A 158 9.90 -11.20 -9.04
CA VAL A 158 11.29 -11.12 -8.53
C VAL A 158 11.58 -12.21 -7.52
N PHE A 159 10.66 -12.51 -6.63
CA PHE A 159 10.94 -13.43 -5.51
C PHE A 159 10.36 -14.83 -5.69
N HIS A 160 9.48 -15.04 -6.68
CA HIS A 160 8.88 -16.35 -7.00
C HIS A 160 8.21 -17.06 -5.81
N ARG A 161 7.53 -16.27 -4.92
CA ARG A 161 6.87 -16.78 -3.71
C ARG A 161 5.35 -16.66 -3.75
N SER A 162 4.81 -16.13 -4.82
CA SER A 162 3.39 -15.97 -5.14
C SER A 162 3.22 -15.83 -6.64
N ASP A 163 1.98 -15.85 -7.12
CA ASP A 163 1.59 -15.72 -8.54
C ASP A 163 0.62 -14.55 -8.76
N HIS A 164 0.59 -13.62 -7.84
CA HIS A 164 -0.27 -12.44 -7.88
C HIS A 164 0.07 -11.52 -9.05
N ARG A 165 -0.95 -10.85 -9.59
CA ARG A 165 -0.87 -9.97 -10.76
C ARG A 165 -1.29 -8.54 -10.50
N ASP A 166 -1.76 -8.25 -9.30
CA ASP A 166 -2.20 -6.91 -8.87
C ASP A 166 -1.01 -5.93 -8.75
N PRO A 167 -1.24 -4.65 -8.97
CA PRO A 167 -2.50 -3.97 -9.25
C PRO A 167 -2.95 -4.04 -10.73
N GLY A 168 -2.31 -4.84 -11.56
CA GLY A 168 -2.66 -5.04 -12.97
C GLY A 168 -1.88 -4.14 -13.92
N LYS A 169 -1.94 -4.51 -15.22
CA LYS A 169 -1.14 -3.85 -16.27
C LYS A 169 -1.59 -2.41 -16.56
N ALA A 170 -2.88 -2.13 -16.39
CA ALA A 170 -3.47 -0.82 -16.65
C ALA A 170 -3.45 0.10 -15.44
N PHE A 171 -2.82 -0.30 -14.31
CA PHE A 171 -2.68 0.58 -13.16
C PHE A 171 -1.91 1.85 -13.55
N PRO A 172 -2.46 3.05 -13.30
CA PRO A 172 -1.93 4.30 -13.82
C PRO A 172 -0.74 4.83 -13.00
N TRP A 173 0.41 4.14 -13.05
CA TRP A 173 1.60 4.43 -12.23
C TRP A 173 2.04 5.89 -12.31
N ASP A 174 2.14 6.48 -13.52
CA ASP A 174 2.62 7.85 -13.68
C ASP A 174 1.69 8.86 -13.01
N HIS A 175 0.37 8.68 -13.20
CA HIS A 175 -0.63 9.51 -12.54
C HIS A 175 -0.58 9.34 -11.01
N PHE A 176 -0.58 8.10 -10.53
CA PHE A 176 -0.55 7.80 -9.10
C PHE A 176 0.68 8.42 -8.42
N LEU A 177 1.88 8.22 -8.98
CA LEU A 177 3.12 8.79 -8.42
C LEU A 177 3.15 10.31 -8.48
N ALA A 178 2.62 10.92 -9.53
CA ALA A 178 2.47 12.38 -9.59
C ALA A 178 1.58 12.89 -8.45
N ARG A 179 0.49 12.17 -8.11
CA ARG A 179 -0.36 12.52 -6.97
C ARG A 179 0.35 12.31 -5.63
N VAL A 180 1.12 11.23 -5.47
CA VAL A 180 1.96 11.01 -4.27
C VAL A 180 2.93 12.19 -4.07
N GLU A 181 3.62 12.62 -5.14
CA GLU A 181 4.57 13.74 -5.06
C GLU A 181 3.88 15.06 -4.70
N PHE A 182 2.69 15.30 -5.26
CA PHE A 182 1.87 16.44 -4.90
C PHE A 182 1.57 16.47 -3.40
N PHE A 183 1.02 15.38 -2.84
CA PHE A 183 0.70 15.31 -1.41
C PHE A 183 1.95 15.36 -0.53
N ARG A 184 3.04 14.75 -0.95
CA ARG A 184 4.32 14.82 -0.24
C ARG A 184 4.84 16.27 -0.13
N THR A 185 4.73 17.02 -1.22
CA THR A 185 5.14 18.42 -1.27
C THR A 185 4.27 19.30 -0.38
N GLU A 186 2.95 19.16 -0.46
CA GLU A 186 2.02 19.90 0.39
C GLU A 186 2.24 19.61 1.90
N ARG A 187 2.49 18.35 2.26
CA ARG A 187 2.85 17.98 3.64
C ARG A 187 4.16 18.56 4.09
N LYS A 188 5.20 18.59 3.23
CA LYS A 188 6.47 19.26 3.57
C LYS A 188 6.27 20.73 3.86
N LYS A 189 5.50 21.46 3.02
CA LYS A 189 5.17 22.87 3.25
C LYS A 189 4.45 23.07 4.59
N SER A 190 3.43 22.26 4.89
CA SER A 190 2.67 22.37 6.14
C SER A 190 3.52 22.08 7.38
N LEU A 191 4.58 21.29 7.26
CA LEU A 191 5.53 20.95 8.32
C LEU A 191 6.74 21.90 8.40
N GLY A 192 6.83 22.89 7.50
CA GLY A 192 8.00 23.78 7.42
C GLY A 192 9.29 23.09 6.99
N LEU A 193 9.18 22.01 6.20
CA LEU A 193 10.30 21.19 5.71
C LEU A 193 10.64 21.48 4.23
N ALA A 194 9.98 22.45 3.61
CA ALA A 194 10.19 22.85 2.21
C ALA A 194 11.06 24.09 2.10
#